data_4f790c9108c7f2c412328d3d6e7af1d0
#
_entry.id   4f790c9108c7f2c412328d3d6e7af1d0
#
_cell.length_a   1.000
_cell.length_b   1.000
_cell.length_c   1.000
_cell.angle_alpha   90.00
_cell.angle_beta   90.00
_cell.angle_gamma   90.00
#
_symmetry.space_group_name_H-M   'P 1'
#
loop_
_entity.id
_entity.type
_entity.pdbx_description
1 polymer ?
#
loop_
_entity_poly.entity_id
_entity_poly.type
_entity_poly.pdbx_seq_one_letter_code
_entity_poly.pdbx_strand_id
1 'polypeptide(L)'
;SYSAKLFAYDLNEQTENSISLILSGKKIVGLNSFNMDLGLDYVLNNLSTKYVFEDKLSKELILVLSPSVKRTISGGNLNVGFKFNAINNRDSTNSNFAIFPNIKYNYIFSENNISAHIGARGGIDKNSYFTFSQRNPFILNALKTDGGSLNLVNTKIKYDFFIGIESYLGAEINSFLELSYARVHDMPFFELYDNSTFSNKFLVVYDNVNHFSISSEIDWSMNKNSKFSFKLDYHNYDLDSLIDYAYKPSIISGLAYLYNIGDKIIPEIKLVCFLDRSKIEDTGWSNSPDLKDIIDIDFSLEYKYNSVFSAYFELNNLIGNYQIWENYPVLAPQVFFGLSYRL
;
A
#
# COMPACT_ATOMS: atom_id res chain seq x y z
N SER A 1 -2.35 11.36 -22.87
CA SER A 1 -2.40 9.92 -22.55
C SER A 1 -3.75 9.54 -21.96
N TYR A 2 -4.11 8.30 -22.09
CA TYR A 2 -5.30 7.73 -21.47
C TYR A 2 -4.99 6.33 -20.96
N SER A 3 -5.68 5.91 -19.90
CA SER A 3 -5.67 4.54 -19.43
C SER A 3 -7.07 4.13 -19.01
N ALA A 4 -7.40 2.87 -19.23
CA ALA A 4 -8.64 2.26 -18.76
C ALA A 4 -8.29 0.92 -18.07
N LYS A 5 -8.91 0.68 -16.91
CA LYS A 5 -8.80 -0.59 -16.19
C LYS A 5 -10.21 -1.11 -15.92
N LEU A 6 -10.42 -2.36 -16.26
CA LEU A 6 -11.62 -3.12 -15.92
C LEU A 6 -11.21 -4.18 -14.92
N PHE A 7 -12.01 -4.34 -13.90
CA PHE A 7 -11.73 -5.27 -12.83
C PHE A 7 -13.03 -5.97 -12.42
N ALA A 8 -12.97 -7.29 -12.27
CA ALA A 8 -14.04 -8.10 -11.72
C ALA A 8 -13.44 -9.04 -10.67
N TYR A 9 -14.08 -9.12 -9.52
CA TYR A 9 -13.67 -9.93 -8.39
C TYR A 9 -14.88 -10.64 -7.80
N ASP A 10 -14.74 -11.93 -7.55
CA ASP A 10 -15.75 -12.75 -6.92
C ASP A 10 -15.08 -13.58 -5.82
N LEU A 11 -15.54 -13.44 -4.60
CA LEU A 11 -15.08 -14.22 -3.46
C LEU A 11 -16.26 -14.49 -2.50
N ASN A 12 -16.56 -15.76 -2.27
CA ASN A 12 -17.46 -16.20 -1.23
C ASN A 12 -18.80 -15.43 -1.18
N GLU A 13 -19.51 -15.41 -2.30
CA GLU A 13 -20.83 -14.75 -2.42
C GLU A 13 -20.78 -13.20 -2.49
N GLN A 14 -19.60 -12.61 -2.60
CA GLN A 14 -19.43 -11.18 -2.86
C GLN A 14 -18.81 -10.96 -4.22
N THR A 15 -19.46 -10.17 -5.06
CA THR A 15 -18.93 -9.75 -6.35
C THR A 15 -18.63 -8.26 -6.33
N GLU A 16 -17.44 -7.90 -6.77
CA GLU A 16 -17.03 -6.51 -6.98
C GLU A 16 -16.61 -6.31 -8.42
N ASN A 17 -17.28 -5.38 -9.10
CA ASN A 17 -16.90 -4.96 -10.45
C ASN A 17 -16.50 -3.49 -10.43
N SER A 18 -15.38 -3.15 -11.02
CA SER A 18 -14.96 -1.76 -11.09
C SER A 18 -14.46 -1.36 -12.48
N ILE A 19 -14.73 -0.11 -12.83
CA ILE A 19 -14.25 0.54 -14.04
C ILE A 19 -13.50 1.79 -13.62
N SER A 20 -12.21 1.88 -14.00
CA SER A 20 -11.39 3.06 -13.78
C SER A 20 -10.94 3.63 -15.12
N LEU A 21 -11.19 4.92 -15.33
CA LEU A 21 -10.75 5.67 -16.50
C LEU A 21 -9.90 6.86 -16.05
N ILE A 22 -8.75 7.04 -16.67
CA ILE A 22 -7.89 8.22 -16.45
C ILE A 22 -7.56 8.84 -17.80
N LEU A 23 -7.83 10.13 -17.93
CA LEU A 23 -7.48 10.96 -19.07
C LEU A 23 -6.48 12.01 -18.60
N SER A 24 -5.31 12.07 -19.23
CA SER A 24 -4.27 13.05 -18.91
C SER A 24 -4.00 13.96 -20.12
N GLY A 25 -4.08 15.25 -19.88
CA GLY A 25 -3.74 16.30 -20.82
C GLY A 25 -2.53 17.10 -20.35
N LYS A 26 -1.65 17.47 -21.28
CA LYS A 26 -0.49 18.33 -21.03
C LYS A 26 -0.34 19.37 -22.13
N LYS A 27 -0.15 20.64 -21.72
CA LYS A 27 0.16 21.76 -22.62
C LYS A 27 1.35 22.54 -22.08
N ILE A 28 2.35 22.75 -22.93
CA ILE A 28 3.54 23.53 -22.58
C ILE A 28 3.40 24.92 -23.19
N VAL A 29 3.58 25.97 -22.38
CA VAL A 29 3.53 27.36 -22.80
C VAL A 29 4.73 28.08 -22.15
N GLY A 30 5.74 28.38 -22.93
CA GLY A 30 7.01 28.94 -22.43
C GLY A 30 7.67 28.01 -21.42
N LEU A 31 7.96 28.53 -20.23
CA LEU A 31 8.57 27.76 -19.12
C LEU A 31 7.55 27.01 -18.25
N ASN A 32 6.26 27.10 -18.57
CA ASN A 32 5.21 26.49 -17.79
C ASN A 32 4.65 25.26 -18.50
N SER A 33 4.40 24.19 -17.75
CA SER A 33 3.67 23.00 -18.20
C SER A 33 2.35 22.93 -17.44
N PHE A 34 1.25 23.11 -18.13
CA PHE A 34 -0.10 22.95 -17.61
C PHE A 34 -0.50 21.49 -17.79
N ASN A 35 -0.85 20.83 -16.69
CA ASN A 35 -1.27 19.45 -16.68
C ASN A 35 -2.68 19.36 -16.10
N MET A 36 -3.47 18.45 -16.63
CA MET A 36 -4.82 18.16 -16.12
C MET A 36 -5.06 16.66 -16.21
N ASP A 37 -5.39 16.06 -15.09
CA ASP A 37 -5.85 14.69 -15.04
C ASP A 37 -7.32 14.65 -14.67
N LEU A 38 -8.08 13.85 -15.41
CA LEU A 38 -9.47 13.52 -15.17
C LEU A 38 -9.53 12.03 -14.85
N GLY A 39 -10.04 11.70 -13.67
CA GLY A 39 -10.27 10.33 -13.23
C GLY A 39 -11.76 10.05 -13.04
N LEU A 40 -12.17 8.86 -13.38
CA LEU A 40 -13.48 8.31 -13.08
C LEU A 40 -13.28 6.90 -12.56
N ASP A 41 -13.77 6.63 -11.36
CA ASP A 41 -13.86 5.30 -10.77
C ASP A 41 -15.32 4.97 -10.47
N TYR A 42 -15.80 3.90 -11.06
CA TYR A 42 -17.14 3.36 -10.78
C TYR A 42 -16.99 1.97 -10.19
N VAL A 43 -17.61 1.73 -9.05
CA VAL A 43 -17.58 0.44 -8.34
C VAL A 43 -18.98 -0.04 -8.10
N LEU A 44 -19.19 -1.30 -8.39
CA LEU A 44 -20.41 -2.04 -8.21
C LEU A 44 -20.11 -3.23 -7.30
N ASN A 45 -20.68 -3.23 -6.10
CA ASN A 45 -20.61 -4.35 -5.18
C ASN A 45 -21.98 -5.01 -5.08
N ASN A 46 -22.03 -6.30 -5.28
CA ASN A 46 -23.18 -7.12 -4.99
C ASN A 46 -22.86 -7.99 -3.78
N LEU A 47 -23.59 -7.77 -2.70
CA LEU A 47 -23.54 -8.54 -1.48
C LEU A 47 -24.68 -9.56 -1.53
N SER A 48 -24.42 -10.71 -2.14
CA SER A 48 -25.34 -11.85 -2.09
C SER A 48 -24.88 -12.77 -0.99
N THR A 49 -25.53 -12.77 0.15
CA THR A 49 -25.25 -13.74 1.20
C THR A 49 -26.42 -14.68 1.37
N LYS A 50 -26.13 -15.95 1.52
CA LYS A 50 -27.09 -17.03 1.76
C LYS A 50 -28.00 -16.80 3.00
N TYR A 51 -27.60 -15.81 3.83
CA TYR A 51 -28.22 -15.48 5.11
C TYR A 51 -28.85 -14.08 5.16
N VAL A 52 -28.77 -13.30 4.07
CA VAL A 52 -29.41 -11.99 3.98
C VAL A 52 -30.64 -12.11 3.08
N PHE A 53 -31.82 -11.77 3.60
CA PHE A 53 -33.08 -11.85 2.89
C PHE A 53 -33.23 -10.86 1.71
N GLU A 54 -32.26 -9.98 1.50
CA GLU A 54 -32.24 -9.01 0.39
C GLU A 54 -30.79 -8.88 -0.15
N ASP A 55 -30.65 -9.06 -1.46
CA ASP A 55 -29.42 -8.72 -2.19
C ASP A 55 -29.21 -7.20 -2.12
N LYS A 56 -28.16 -6.76 -1.45
CA LYS A 56 -27.85 -5.34 -1.36
C LYS A 56 -26.83 -4.96 -2.43
N LEU A 57 -27.29 -4.27 -3.46
CA LEU A 57 -26.45 -3.68 -4.49
C LEU A 57 -25.94 -2.32 -4.03
N SER A 58 -24.64 -2.18 -3.87
CA SER A 58 -23.98 -0.93 -3.51
C SER A 58 -23.22 -0.35 -4.70
N LYS A 59 -23.44 0.93 -4.99
CA LYS A 59 -22.81 1.65 -6.12
C LYS A 59 -22.05 2.84 -5.62
N GLU A 60 -20.82 3.01 -6.11
CA GLU A 60 -20.01 4.19 -5.82
C GLU A 60 -19.43 4.79 -7.10
N LEU A 61 -19.47 6.09 -7.20
CA LEU A 61 -18.84 6.85 -8.27
C LEU A 61 -17.91 7.89 -7.66
N ILE A 62 -16.64 7.85 -8.06
CA ILE A 62 -15.64 8.84 -7.69
C ILE A 62 -15.18 9.55 -8.95
N LEU A 63 -15.32 10.87 -8.97
CA LEU A 63 -14.77 11.72 -10.01
C LEU A 63 -13.61 12.51 -9.45
N VAL A 64 -12.50 12.55 -10.17
CA VAL A 64 -11.29 13.24 -9.78
C VAL A 64 -10.90 14.24 -10.87
N LEU A 65 -10.65 15.49 -10.48
CA LEU A 65 -10.11 16.53 -11.34
C LEU A 65 -8.82 17.04 -10.70
N SER A 66 -7.69 16.93 -11.41
CA SER A 66 -6.36 17.31 -10.89
C SER A 66 -5.64 18.26 -11.84
N PRO A 67 -5.96 19.57 -11.83
CA PRO A 67 -5.17 20.56 -12.52
C PRO A 67 -3.86 20.85 -11.78
N SER A 68 -2.77 21.02 -12.53
CA SER A 68 -1.51 21.47 -11.98
C SER A 68 -0.68 22.25 -12.99
N VAL A 69 0.18 23.12 -12.47
CA VAL A 69 1.16 23.87 -13.23
C VAL A 69 2.54 23.51 -12.73
N LYS A 70 3.38 23.02 -13.65
CA LYS A 70 4.78 22.77 -13.39
C LYS A 70 5.61 23.87 -14.04
N ARG A 71 6.54 24.46 -13.25
CA ARG A 71 7.48 25.49 -13.71
C ARG A 71 8.88 25.17 -13.20
N THR A 72 9.86 25.34 -14.07
CA THR A 72 11.26 25.32 -13.68
C THR A 72 11.62 26.68 -13.07
N ILE A 73 12.09 26.66 -11.83
CA ILE A 73 12.57 27.83 -11.09
C ILE A 73 14.03 27.57 -10.74
N SER A 74 14.80 28.62 -10.48
CA SER A 74 16.22 28.56 -10.14
C SER A 74 16.58 27.30 -9.33
N GLY A 75 17.34 26.40 -9.95
CA GLY A 75 17.82 25.15 -9.34
C GLY A 75 16.80 24.00 -9.19
N GLY A 76 15.54 24.18 -9.59
CA GLY A 76 14.55 23.11 -9.36
C GLY A 76 13.27 23.22 -10.17
N ASN A 77 12.34 22.34 -9.84
CA ASN A 77 11.02 22.26 -10.46
C ASN A 77 9.92 22.43 -9.40
N LEU A 78 9.09 23.44 -9.56
CA LEU A 78 7.90 23.65 -8.75
C LEU A 78 6.67 23.12 -9.48
N ASN A 79 5.91 22.23 -8.84
CA ASN A 79 4.58 21.81 -9.27
C ASN A 79 3.56 22.33 -8.27
N VAL A 80 2.56 23.06 -8.73
CA VAL A 80 1.46 23.57 -7.90
C VAL A 80 0.15 23.14 -8.52
N GLY A 81 -0.66 22.48 -7.75
CA GLY A 81 -1.97 22.00 -8.17
C GLY A 81 -2.85 21.66 -6.98
N PHE A 82 -4.00 21.12 -7.29
CA PHE A 82 -4.92 20.53 -6.32
C PHE A 82 -5.66 19.35 -6.94
N LYS A 83 -6.24 18.51 -6.10
CA LYS A 83 -7.15 17.45 -6.51
C LYS A 83 -8.55 17.77 -6.00
N PHE A 84 -9.49 17.86 -6.89
CA PHE A 84 -10.91 18.00 -6.59
C PHE A 84 -11.58 16.64 -6.78
N ASN A 85 -12.22 16.14 -5.73
CA ASN A 85 -12.91 14.85 -5.76
C ASN A 85 -14.40 15.05 -5.48
N ALA A 86 -15.22 14.43 -6.31
CA ALA A 86 -16.67 14.30 -6.09
C ALA A 86 -16.99 12.82 -5.91
N ILE A 87 -17.59 12.49 -4.77
CA ILE A 87 -17.93 11.12 -4.41
C ILE A 87 -19.43 11.03 -4.25
N ASN A 88 -20.04 10.10 -4.96
CA ASN A 88 -21.41 9.68 -4.70
C ASN A 88 -21.33 8.42 -3.84
N ASN A 89 -21.65 8.56 -2.54
CA ASN A 89 -21.52 7.48 -1.58
C ASN A 89 -22.51 6.35 -1.80
N ARG A 90 -22.09 5.14 -1.45
CA ARG A 90 -22.81 3.86 -1.63
C ARG A 90 -24.21 3.86 -1.00
N ASP A 91 -24.37 4.47 0.18
CA ASP A 91 -25.59 4.39 0.99
C ASP A 91 -26.20 5.77 1.31
N SER A 92 -25.69 6.84 0.71
CA SER A 92 -26.13 8.22 0.98
C SER A 92 -26.57 8.92 -0.31
N THR A 93 -27.69 9.62 -0.24
CA THR A 93 -28.14 10.53 -1.31
C THR A 93 -27.27 11.80 -1.41
N ASN A 94 -26.30 11.97 -0.50
CA ASN A 94 -25.47 13.14 -0.43
C ASN A 94 -24.14 12.92 -1.17
N SER A 95 -23.87 13.73 -2.19
CA SER A 95 -22.56 13.79 -2.83
C SER A 95 -21.60 14.55 -1.94
N ASN A 96 -20.44 13.96 -1.66
CA ASN A 96 -19.36 14.61 -0.91
C ASN A 96 -18.33 15.19 -1.86
N PHE A 97 -17.97 16.45 -1.64
CA PHE A 97 -16.90 17.13 -2.37
C PHE A 97 -15.70 17.33 -1.45
N ALA A 98 -14.52 17.11 -1.98
CA ALA A 98 -13.28 17.34 -1.25
C ALA A 98 -12.21 17.93 -2.17
N ILE A 99 -11.40 18.83 -1.62
CA ILE A 99 -10.26 19.45 -2.29
C ILE A 99 -9.01 19.12 -1.48
N PHE A 100 -7.97 18.68 -2.18
CA PHE A 100 -6.70 18.28 -1.58
C PHE A 100 -5.53 19.02 -2.22
N PRO A 101 -4.46 19.29 -1.46
CA PRO A 101 -3.24 19.87 -2.01
C PRO A 101 -2.52 18.90 -2.95
N ASN A 102 -1.81 19.46 -3.93
CA ASN A 102 -0.89 18.74 -4.82
C ASN A 102 0.27 19.68 -5.17
N ILE A 103 1.15 19.90 -4.21
CA ILE A 103 2.27 20.84 -4.31
C ILE A 103 3.55 20.09 -4.06
N LYS A 104 4.54 20.21 -4.95
CA LYS A 104 5.89 19.66 -4.78
C LYS A 104 6.90 20.63 -5.36
N TYR A 105 7.90 20.96 -4.58
CA TYR A 105 9.12 21.60 -5.05
C TYR A 105 10.26 20.58 -4.99
N ASN A 106 10.97 20.40 -6.10
CA ASN A 106 12.13 19.52 -6.19
C ASN A 106 13.33 20.38 -6.58
N TYR A 107 14.30 20.50 -5.69
CA TYR A 107 15.55 21.19 -5.90
C TYR A 107 16.65 20.20 -6.29
N ILE A 108 17.41 20.50 -7.34
CA ILE A 108 18.46 19.63 -7.87
C ILE A 108 19.81 20.28 -7.58
N PHE A 109 20.64 19.61 -6.80
CA PHE A 109 22.04 20.01 -6.54
C PHE A 109 22.87 19.55 -7.73
N SER A 110 23.30 20.49 -8.57
CA SER A 110 23.86 20.22 -9.91
C SER A 110 25.18 19.42 -9.93
N GLU A 111 25.90 19.33 -8.83
CA GLU A 111 27.23 18.72 -8.81
C GLU A 111 27.25 17.23 -8.41
N ASN A 112 26.18 16.70 -7.77
CA ASN A 112 26.26 15.39 -7.12
C ASN A 112 25.08 14.45 -7.41
N ASN A 113 24.23 14.73 -8.39
CA ASN A 113 23.00 13.96 -8.64
C ASN A 113 22.13 13.77 -7.37
N ILE A 114 22.17 14.76 -6.49
CA ILE A 114 21.36 14.81 -5.28
C ILE A 114 20.18 15.75 -5.54
N SER A 115 19.01 15.35 -5.17
CA SER A 115 17.82 16.21 -5.16
C SER A 115 17.15 16.20 -3.80
N ALA A 116 16.66 17.36 -3.37
CA ALA A 116 15.80 17.49 -2.21
C ALA A 116 14.40 17.88 -2.66
N HIS A 117 13.40 17.36 -2.00
CA HIS A 117 12.04 17.71 -2.30
C HIS A 117 11.24 18.03 -1.03
N ILE A 118 10.28 18.93 -1.19
CA ILE A 118 9.32 19.30 -0.14
C ILE A 118 7.95 19.51 -0.79
N GLY A 119 6.91 19.19 -0.06
CA GLY A 119 5.58 19.39 -0.61
C GLY A 119 4.44 19.09 0.33
N ALA A 120 3.25 19.19 -0.23
CA ALA A 120 1.99 18.79 0.39
C ALA A 120 1.15 18.05 -0.65
N ARG A 121 0.66 16.88 -0.29
CA ARG A 121 -0.22 16.05 -1.12
C ARG A 121 -1.43 15.61 -0.31
N GLY A 122 -2.48 15.22 -1.00
CA GLY A 122 -3.66 14.64 -0.40
C GLY A 122 -4.49 13.91 -1.45
N GLY A 123 -5.56 13.26 -1.01
CA GLY A 123 -6.40 12.50 -1.91
C GLY A 123 -7.33 11.54 -1.19
N ILE A 124 -7.92 10.67 -1.99
CA ILE A 124 -8.80 9.61 -1.53
C ILE A 124 -8.18 8.27 -1.92
N ASP A 125 -7.97 7.40 -0.93
CA ASP A 125 -7.65 6.01 -1.13
C ASP A 125 -8.96 5.22 -1.11
N LYS A 126 -9.21 4.56 -2.22
CA LYS A 126 -10.41 3.76 -2.41
C LYS A 126 -10.31 2.47 -1.61
N ASN A 127 -11.22 2.31 -0.67
CA ASN A 127 -11.39 1.09 0.08
C ASN A 127 -12.48 0.23 -0.56
N SER A 128 -12.14 -1.00 -0.88
CA SER A 128 -13.06 -1.96 -1.46
C SER A 128 -12.91 -3.32 -0.78
N TYR A 129 -13.86 -4.21 -0.99
CA TYR A 129 -13.75 -5.56 -0.47
C TYR A 129 -12.52 -6.29 -1.02
N PHE A 130 -12.25 -6.10 -2.30
CA PHE A 130 -11.05 -6.63 -2.92
C PHE A 130 -9.77 -6.11 -2.25
N THR A 131 -9.64 -4.80 -2.05
CA THR A 131 -8.43 -4.23 -1.43
C THR A 131 -8.24 -4.71 -0.01
N PHE A 132 -9.31 -4.90 0.74
CA PHE A 132 -9.25 -5.44 2.10
C PHE A 132 -8.93 -6.94 2.12
N SER A 133 -9.54 -7.73 1.24
CA SER A 133 -9.27 -9.18 1.17
C SER A 133 -7.83 -9.48 0.72
N GLN A 134 -7.20 -8.59 -0.07
CA GLN A 134 -5.78 -8.69 -0.40
C GLN A 134 -4.88 -8.40 0.80
N ARG A 135 -5.30 -7.50 1.70
CA ARG A 135 -4.57 -7.18 2.93
C ARG A 135 -4.79 -8.24 4.01
N ASN A 136 -6.05 -8.63 4.19
CA ASN A 136 -6.46 -9.66 5.13
C ASN A 136 -7.51 -10.58 4.50
N PRO A 137 -7.15 -11.80 4.06
CA PRO A 137 -8.08 -12.73 3.43
C PRO A 137 -9.13 -13.30 4.39
N PHE A 138 -9.00 -13.03 5.68
CA PHE A 138 -9.87 -13.52 6.74
C PHE A 138 -10.90 -12.49 7.20
N ILE A 139 -11.08 -11.40 6.46
CA ILE A 139 -12.11 -10.41 6.78
C ILE A 139 -13.50 -11.05 6.75
N LEU A 140 -14.35 -10.57 7.64
CA LEU A 140 -15.73 -11.00 7.72
C LEU A 140 -16.49 -10.53 6.49
N ASN A 141 -17.03 -11.46 5.72
CA ASN A 141 -17.98 -11.12 4.66
C ASN A 141 -19.22 -10.55 5.34
N ALA A 142 -19.76 -9.44 4.80
CA ALA A 142 -20.91 -8.70 5.31
C ALA A 142 -21.98 -9.52 6.05
N LEU A 143 -21.64 -10.02 7.23
CA LEU A 143 -22.65 -10.50 8.15
C LEU A 143 -23.29 -9.28 8.81
N LYS A 144 -24.58 -9.17 8.74
CA LYS A 144 -25.33 -8.32 9.67
C LYS A 144 -25.06 -8.83 11.09
N THR A 145 -24.10 -8.23 11.75
CA THR A 145 -24.12 -8.22 13.19
C THR A 145 -25.13 -7.14 13.58
N ASP A 146 -26.29 -7.55 14.07
CA ASP A 146 -27.33 -6.69 14.68
C ASP A 146 -27.52 -5.30 14.05
N GLY A 147 -27.65 -5.26 12.71
CA GLY A 147 -27.96 -4.03 11.97
C GLY A 147 -26.82 -3.43 11.14
N GLY A 148 -25.60 -3.97 11.16
CA GLY A 148 -24.45 -3.44 10.39
C GLY A 148 -24.11 -4.27 9.16
N SER A 149 -24.19 -3.68 7.97
CA SER A 149 -23.45 -4.17 6.79
C SER A 149 -22.01 -3.73 6.91
N LEU A 150 -21.04 -4.47 6.29
CA LEU A 150 -19.68 -3.99 6.14
C LEU A 150 -19.72 -2.60 5.50
N ASN A 151 -19.44 -1.57 6.28
CA ASN A 151 -19.47 -0.20 5.80
C ASN A 151 -18.11 0.09 5.15
N LEU A 152 -18.04 0.07 3.82
CA LEU A 152 -16.84 0.41 3.09
C LEU A 152 -16.74 1.92 2.96
N VAL A 153 -15.91 2.55 3.78
CA VAL A 153 -15.64 3.98 3.75
C VAL A 153 -14.27 4.23 3.12
N ASN A 154 -14.19 5.19 2.20
CA ASN A 154 -12.92 5.56 1.58
C ASN A 154 -12.06 6.41 2.54
N THR A 155 -10.78 6.08 2.60
CA THR A 155 -9.81 6.83 3.37
C THR A 155 -9.52 8.18 2.71
N LYS A 156 -9.55 9.26 3.48
CA LYS A 156 -9.30 10.63 3.01
C LYS A 156 -8.01 11.16 3.64
N ILE A 157 -6.96 11.30 2.84
CA ILE A 157 -5.73 11.97 3.24
C ILE A 157 -5.94 13.46 3.05
N LYS A 158 -6.32 14.19 4.12
CA LYS A 158 -6.61 15.62 4.03
C LYS A 158 -5.40 16.42 3.58
N TYR A 159 -4.27 16.12 4.18
CA TYR A 159 -2.95 16.60 3.80
C TYR A 159 -1.90 15.62 4.26
N ASP A 160 -0.81 15.58 3.54
CA ASP A 160 0.42 14.87 3.84
C ASP A 160 1.56 15.81 3.46
N PHE A 161 2.18 16.41 4.48
CA PHE A 161 3.36 17.25 4.33
C PHE A 161 4.59 16.35 4.31
N PHE A 162 5.43 16.50 3.31
CA PHE A 162 6.61 15.67 3.17
C PHE A 162 7.85 16.49 2.81
N ILE A 163 8.99 15.99 3.26
CA ILE A 163 10.33 16.47 2.90
C ILE A 163 11.22 15.25 2.70
N GLY A 164 12.05 15.28 1.67
CA GLY A 164 12.92 14.16 1.40
C GLY A 164 14.14 14.52 0.56
N ILE A 165 15.03 13.55 0.45
CA ILE A 165 16.26 13.61 -0.32
C ILE A 165 16.37 12.34 -1.16
N GLU A 166 16.71 12.50 -2.42
CA GLU A 166 17.05 11.43 -3.34
C GLU A 166 18.49 11.64 -3.82
N SER A 167 19.28 10.59 -3.86
CA SER A 167 20.66 10.65 -4.30
C SER A 167 20.98 9.53 -5.27
N TYR A 168 21.67 9.87 -6.34
CA TYR A 168 22.19 8.94 -7.36
C TYR A 168 23.71 9.12 -7.42
N LEU A 169 24.42 8.48 -6.49
CA LEU A 169 25.88 8.58 -6.39
C LEU A 169 26.53 7.64 -7.42
N GLY A 170 26.84 8.19 -8.58
CA GLY A 170 27.29 7.43 -9.74
C GLY A 170 26.20 6.50 -10.27
N ALA A 171 26.62 5.39 -10.90
CA ALA A 171 25.71 4.32 -11.32
C ALA A 171 25.53 3.25 -10.22
N GLU A 172 26.11 3.44 -9.06
CA GLU A 172 26.29 2.39 -8.07
C GLU A 172 25.33 2.49 -6.88
N ILE A 173 25.02 3.71 -6.42
CA ILE A 173 24.20 3.90 -5.21
C ILE A 173 23.02 4.81 -5.52
N ASN A 174 21.82 4.26 -5.32
CA ASN A 174 20.57 5.02 -5.26
C ASN A 174 20.11 5.06 -3.82
N SER A 175 19.80 6.22 -3.29
CA SER A 175 19.24 6.35 -1.95
C SER A 175 18.07 7.32 -1.94
N PHE A 176 17.12 7.03 -1.09
CA PHE A 176 15.92 7.80 -0.85
C PHE A 176 15.67 7.90 0.65
N LEU A 177 15.30 9.09 1.12
CA LEU A 177 14.82 9.33 2.47
C LEU A 177 13.67 10.35 2.40
N GLU A 178 12.53 10.02 2.97
CA GLU A 178 11.39 10.93 3.10
C GLU A 178 10.83 10.87 4.52
N LEU A 179 10.53 12.04 5.08
CA LEU A 179 9.75 12.19 6.29
C LEU A 179 8.41 12.78 5.89
N SER A 180 7.32 12.27 6.46
CA SER A 180 5.99 12.80 6.20
C SER A 180 5.14 12.89 7.47
N TYR A 181 4.19 13.83 7.43
CA TYR A 181 3.18 14.00 8.45
C TYR A 181 1.82 14.25 7.79
N ALA A 182 0.90 13.34 8.02
CA ALA A 182 -0.40 13.34 7.38
C ALA A 182 -1.56 13.38 8.39
N ARG A 183 -2.65 14.04 8.02
CA ARG A 183 -3.96 13.88 8.67
C ARG A 183 -4.83 13.01 7.79
N VAL A 184 -5.17 11.83 8.29
CA VAL A 184 -5.92 10.81 7.57
C VAL A 184 -7.27 10.61 8.26
N HIS A 185 -8.36 10.67 7.50
CA HIS A 185 -9.70 10.37 7.98
C HIS A 185 -10.15 9.03 7.42
N ASP A 186 -10.92 8.33 8.23
CA ASP A 186 -11.48 7.02 7.88
C ASP A 186 -10.37 6.02 7.50
N MET A 187 -9.27 5.98 8.27
CA MET A 187 -8.18 5.01 8.06
C MET A 187 -8.64 3.63 8.53
N PRO A 188 -8.52 2.57 7.71
CA PRO A 188 -8.99 1.24 8.07
C PRO A 188 -8.00 0.51 8.96
N PHE A 189 -8.52 -0.15 9.98
CA PHE A 189 -7.85 -1.08 10.87
C PHE A 189 -8.61 -2.40 10.89
N PHE A 190 -7.95 -3.46 11.36
CA PHE A 190 -8.56 -4.78 11.49
C PHE A 190 -8.67 -5.13 12.96
N GLU A 191 -9.84 -5.58 13.38
CA GLU A 191 -10.08 -6.13 14.72
C GLU A 191 -10.53 -7.58 14.61
N LEU A 192 -10.07 -8.42 15.53
CA LEU A 192 -10.56 -9.79 15.60
C LEU A 192 -12.04 -9.78 15.99
N TYR A 193 -12.87 -10.43 15.20
CA TYR A 193 -14.27 -10.61 15.52
C TYR A 193 -14.44 -11.79 16.47
N ASP A 194 -14.55 -11.49 17.75
CA ASP A 194 -14.79 -12.51 18.78
C ASP A 194 -16.29 -12.72 18.97
N ASN A 195 -16.78 -13.77 18.34
CA ASN A 195 -18.13 -14.28 18.55
C ASN A 195 -18.02 -15.79 18.73
N SER A 196 -18.83 -16.37 19.61
CA SER A 196 -18.87 -17.82 19.90
C SER A 196 -18.95 -18.71 18.64
N THR A 197 -19.36 -18.14 17.49
CA THR A 197 -19.49 -18.84 16.21
C THR A 197 -18.31 -18.57 15.25
N PHE A 198 -17.61 -17.42 15.35
CA PHE A 198 -16.58 -16.98 14.40
C PHE A 198 -15.43 -16.27 15.11
N SER A 199 -14.62 -17.00 15.87
CA SER A 199 -13.45 -16.45 16.56
C SER A 199 -12.21 -16.28 15.67
N ASN A 200 -12.33 -16.47 14.36
CA ASN A 200 -11.23 -16.44 13.39
C ASN A 200 -11.46 -15.51 12.22
N LYS A 201 -12.36 -14.54 12.36
CA LYS A 201 -12.66 -13.53 11.34
C LYS A 201 -12.29 -12.14 11.83
N PHE A 202 -12.12 -11.22 10.90
CA PHE A 202 -11.70 -9.85 11.21
C PHE A 202 -12.74 -8.86 10.71
N LEU A 203 -13.04 -7.87 11.54
CA LEU A 203 -13.80 -6.68 11.18
C LEU A 203 -12.87 -5.61 10.62
N VAL A 204 -13.41 -4.76 9.76
CA VAL A 204 -12.77 -3.51 9.36
C VAL A 204 -13.40 -2.38 10.16
N VAL A 205 -12.58 -1.73 10.97
CA VAL A 205 -12.94 -0.54 11.76
C VAL A 205 -12.19 0.67 11.23
N TYR A 206 -12.72 1.86 11.46
CA TYR A 206 -12.15 3.09 10.93
C TYR A 206 -11.87 4.08 12.04
N ASP A 207 -10.75 4.79 11.91
CA ASP A 207 -10.44 5.94 12.78
C ASP A 207 -9.78 7.07 12.01
N ASN A 208 -9.80 8.25 12.61
CA ASN A 208 -9.05 9.39 12.11
C ASN A 208 -7.68 9.42 12.80
N VAL A 209 -6.64 9.66 12.02
CA VAL A 209 -5.27 9.46 12.47
C VAL A 209 -4.39 10.63 12.10
N ASN A 210 -3.53 11.06 13.03
CA ASN A 210 -2.33 11.79 12.69
C ASN A 210 -1.22 10.77 12.46
N HIS A 211 -0.71 10.72 11.26
CA HIS A 211 0.25 9.72 10.83
C HIS A 211 1.60 10.37 10.53
N PHE A 212 2.61 10.04 11.32
CA PHE A 212 4.00 10.38 11.03
C PHE A 212 4.71 9.18 10.42
N SER A 213 5.49 9.38 9.36
CA SER A 213 6.29 8.31 8.77
C SER A 213 7.68 8.75 8.34
N ILE A 214 8.59 7.79 8.37
CA ILE A 214 9.94 7.88 7.81
C ILE A 214 10.10 6.72 6.85
N SER A 215 10.42 7.00 5.58
CA SER A 215 10.71 5.97 4.58
C SER A 215 12.13 6.15 4.08
N SER A 216 12.90 5.07 4.07
CA SER A 216 14.28 5.05 3.57
C SER A 216 14.51 3.84 2.68
N GLU A 217 15.20 4.05 1.57
CA GLU A 217 15.58 2.99 0.64
C GLU A 217 17.00 3.22 0.14
N ILE A 218 17.82 2.18 0.10
CA ILE A 218 19.17 2.20 -0.43
C ILE A 218 19.33 1.00 -1.34
N ASP A 219 19.63 1.26 -2.61
CA ASP A 219 20.05 0.27 -3.58
C ASP A 219 21.52 0.50 -3.92
N TRP A 220 22.37 -0.46 -3.63
CA TRP A 220 23.80 -0.37 -3.86
C TRP A 220 24.30 -1.53 -4.74
N SER A 221 24.71 -1.20 -5.96
CA SER A 221 25.46 -2.08 -6.85
C SER A 221 26.94 -2.06 -6.47
N MET A 222 27.33 -2.90 -5.48
CA MET A 222 28.69 -2.93 -4.93
C MET A 222 29.74 -3.21 -6.00
N ASN A 223 29.38 -3.99 -7.00
CA ASN A 223 30.15 -4.26 -8.20
C ASN A 223 29.22 -4.84 -9.29
N LYS A 224 29.77 -5.25 -10.44
CA LYS A 224 28.98 -5.82 -11.54
C LYS A 224 28.19 -7.07 -11.17
N ASN A 225 28.62 -7.75 -10.11
CA ASN A 225 28.09 -9.07 -9.73
C ASN A 225 27.30 -9.05 -8.43
N SER A 226 27.35 -7.98 -7.65
CA SER A 226 26.69 -7.95 -6.35
C SER A 226 25.84 -6.70 -6.16
N LYS A 227 24.63 -6.93 -5.66
CA LYS A 227 23.67 -5.88 -5.31
C LYS A 227 23.21 -6.05 -3.87
N PHE A 228 23.20 -4.97 -3.12
CA PHE A 228 22.63 -4.86 -1.79
C PHE A 228 21.44 -3.91 -1.85
N SER A 229 20.33 -4.27 -1.21
CA SER A 229 19.14 -3.42 -1.08
C SER A 229 18.73 -3.37 0.39
N PHE A 230 18.43 -2.17 0.86
CA PHE A 230 17.89 -1.92 2.19
C PHE A 230 16.65 -1.06 2.08
N LYS A 231 15.61 -1.42 2.84
CA LYS A 231 14.38 -0.65 2.99
C LYS A 231 14.00 -0.55 4.46
N LEU A 232 13.58 0.63 4.89
CA LEU A 232 13.06 0.90 6.23
C LEU A 232 11.88 1.85 6.12
N ASP A 233 10.74 1.43 6.65
CA ASP A 233 9.57 2.26 6.87
C ASP A 233 9.26 2.28 8.37
N TYR A 234 9.20 3.47 8.95
CA TYR A 234 8.74 3.70 10.31
C TYR A 234 7.40 4.45 10.26
N HIS A 235 6.47 4.02 11.09
CA HIS A 235 5.13 4.60 11.17
C HIS A 235 4.75 4.84 12.62
N ASN A 236 4.21 6.02 12.90
CA ASN A 236 3.57 6.34 14.16
C ASN A 236 2.14 6.81 13.87
N TYR A 237 1.16 6.16 14.49
CA TYR A 237 -0.26 6.41 14.32
C TYR A 237 -0.82 6.97 15.64
N ASP A 238 -1.20 8.25 15.64
CA ASP A 238 -1.91 8.89 16.75
C ASP A 238 -3.40 8.88 16.43
N LEU A 239 -4.15 8.02 17.13
CA LEU A 239 -5.54 7.66 16.87
C LEU A 239 -6.47 8.61 17.61
N ASP A 240 -7.63 8.98 17.02
CA ASP A 240 -8.61 9.84 17.67
C ASP A 240 -9.50 9.07 18.64
N SER A 241 -9.88 7.83 18.33
CA SER A 241 -10.93 7.08 19.03
C SER A 241 -10.52 5.68 19.45
N LEU A 242 -9.78 4.96 18.60
CA LEU A 242 -9.31 3.63 18.92
C LEU A 242 -8.19 3.68 19.96
N ILE A 243 -8.13 2.69 20.83
CA ILE A 243 -7.12 2.62 21.89
C ILE A 243 -5.79 2.14 21.30
N ASP A 244 -5.86 1.26 20.29
CA ASP A 244 -4.67 0.67 19.66
C ASP A 244 -4.91 0.34 18.17
N TYR A 245 -3.84 0.17 17.42
CA TYR A 245 -3.84 -0.20 16.00
C TYR A 245 -3.24 -1.59 15.77
N ALA A 246 -3.97 -2.61 16.17
CA ALA A 246 -3.52 -3.99 15.98
C ALA A 246 -3.19 -4.33 14.52
N TYR A 247 -2.24 -5.24 14.33
CA TYR A 247 -1.80 -5.80 13.04
C TYR A 247 -1.08 -4.82 12.10
N LYS A 248 -0.78 -3.61 12.55
CA LYS A 248 0.06 -2.66 11.79
C LYS A 248 1.40 -2.49 12.49
N PRO A 249 2.52 -2.96 11.93
CA PRO A 249 3.83 -2.76 12.54
C PRO A 249 4.23 -1.28 12.49
N SER A 250 4.87 -0.79 13.55
CA SER A 250 5.48 0.55 13.54
C SER A 250 6.76 0.56 12.70
N ILE A 251 7.46 -0.58 12.60
CA ILE A 251 8.69 -0.69 11.81
C ILE A 251 8.56 -1.84 10.83
N ILE A 252 8.78 -1.53 9.55
CA ILE A 252 8.90 -2.50 8.47
C ILE A 252 10.30 -2.34 7.89
N SER A 253 11.13 -3.39 7.92
CA SER A 253 12.44 -3.33 7.30
C SER A 253 12.72 -4.54 6.46
N GLY A 254 13.53 -4.34 5.41
CA GLY A 254 13.97 -5.38 4.50
C GLY A 254 15.43 -5.20 4.15
N LEU A 255 16.17 -6.31 4.09
CA LEU A 255 17.52 -6.39 3.56
C LEU A 255 17.53 -7.43 2.47
N ALA A 256 18.16 -7.16 1.36
CA ALA A 256 18.38 -8.15 0.31
C ALA A 256 19.81 -8.08 -0.18
N TYR A 257 20.42 -9.23 -0.40
CA TYR A 257 21.74 -9.34 -1.02
C TYR A 257 21.68 -10.37 -2.14
N LEU A 258 22.02 -9.90 -3.32
CA LEU A 258 22.06 -10.72 -4.55
C LEU A 258 23.51 -10.77 -5.05
N TYR A 259 23.94 -11.98 -5.47
CA TYR A 259 25.25 -12.20 -6.06
C TYR A 259 25.14 -12.98 -7.37
N ASN A 260 25.77 -12.49 -8.44
CA ASN A 260 25.77 -13.11 -9.76
C ASN A 260 27.10 -13.83 -10.00
N ILE A 261 27.07 -15.15 -10.10
CA ILE A 261 28.24 -15.98 -10.32
C ILE A 261 28.30 -16.36 -11.81
N GLY A 262 29.17 -15.68 -12.56
CA GLY A 262 29.45 -16.01 -13.96
C GLY A 262 28.22 -15.88 -14.88
N ASP A 263 27.30 -14.99 -14.57
CA ASP A 263 26.03 -14.75 -15.28
C ASP A 263 25.10 -15.97 -15.37
N LYS A 264 25.36 -17.01 -14.56
CA LYS A 264 24.61 -18.25 -14.57
C LYS A 264 23.94 -18.59 -13.26
N ILE A 265 24.59 -18.35 -12.14
CA ILE A 265 24.07 -18.73 -10.82
C ILE A 265 23.84 -17.45 -10.02
N ILE A 266 22.62 -17.21 -9.61
CA ILE A 266 22.20 -16.00 -8.93
C ILE A 266 21.53 -16.37 -7.61
N PRO A 267 22.31 -16.52 -6.51
CA PRO A 267 21.75 -16.61 -5.16
C PRO A 267 21.29 -15.23 -4.68
N GLU A 268 20.19 -15.20 -3.97
CA GLU A 268 19.68 -14.06 -3.25
C GLU A 268 19.26 -14.49 -1.84
N ILE A 269 19.58 -13.68 -0.85
CA ILE A 269 19.09 -13.81 0.52
C ILE A 269 18.33 -12.55 0.89
N LYS A 270 17.16 -12.71 1.51
CA LYS A 270 16.32 -11.63 2.01
C LYS A 270 16.06 -11.82 3.49
N LEU A 271 16.12 -10.72 4.23
CA LEU A 271 15.65 -10.60 5.60
C LEU A 271 14.50 -9.62 5.62
N VAL A 272 13.38 -9.99 6.23
CA VAL A 272 12.21 -9.13 6.39
C VAL A 272 11.85 -9.07 7.87
N CYS A 273 11.61 -7.85 8.36
CA CYS A 273 11.22 -7.63 9.75
C CYS A 273 9.96 -6.76 9.81
N PHE A 274 9.00 -7.18 10.64
CA PHE A 274 7.84 -6.40 11.05
C PHE A 274 7.89 -6.31 12.57
N LEU A 275 8.26 -5.13 13.08
CA LEU A 275 8.53 -4.93 14.50
C LEU A 275 7.52 -3.96 15.10
N ASP A 276 7.38 -4.04 16.42
CA ASP A 276 6.46 -3.22 17.19
C ASP A 276 5.04 -3.31 16.60
N ARG A 277 4.56 -4.54 16.51
CA ARG A 277 3.20 -4.87 16.12
C ARG A 277 2.32 -4.65 17.31
N SER A 278 1.54 -3.58 17.30
CA SER A 278 0.69 -3.20 18.43
C SER A 278 -0.16 -4.34 18.93
N LYS A 279 -0.19 -4.45 20.25
CA LYS A 279 -1.04 -5.38 21.00
C LYS A 279 -2.40 -4.73 21.16
N ILE A 280 -3.45 -5.52 21.09
CA ILE A 280 -4.74 -5.12 21.66
C ILE A 280 -4.52 -5.19 23.18
N GLU A 281 -4.55 -4.04 23.86
CA GLU A 281 -4.58 -4.07 25.33
C GLU A 281 -5.76 -4.92 25.75
N ASP A 282 -5.48 -5.84 26.68
CA ASP A 282 -6.48 -6.75 27.23
C ASP A 282 -7.61 -5.93 27.86
N THR A 283 -8.67 -5.72 27.12
CA THR A 283 -9.89 -5.06 27.60
C THR A 283 -10.69 -5.96 28.54
N GLY A 284 -10.08 -7.10 28.97
CA GLY A 284 -10.68 -8.08 29.86
C GLY A 284 -11.62 -9.07 29.16
N TRP A 285 -11.74 -9.00 27.84
CA TRP A 285 -12.65 -9.82 27.05
C TRP A 285 -11.96 -10.76 26.06
N SER A 286 -10.69 -10.58 25.79
CA SER A 286 -9.94 -11.46 24.90
C SER A 286 -8.65 -11.97 25.55
N ASN A 287 -8.47 -13.29 25.56
CA ASN A 287 -7.18 -13.93 25.77
C ASN A 287 -6.34 -13.91 24.50
N SER A 288 -6.33 -12.77 23.80
CA SER A 288 -5.60 -12.65 22.53
C SER A 288 -4.12 -12.85 22.77
N PRO A 289 -3.47 -13.79 22.09
CA PRO A 289 -2.03 -13.97 22.23
C PRO A 289 -1.33 -12.70 21.76
N ASP A 290 -0.27 -12.31 22.45
CA ASP A 290 0.62 -11.23 22.04
C ASP A 290 1.06 -11.42 20.59
N LEU A 291 0.79 -10.45 19.75
CA LEU A 291 1.33 -10.42 18.38
C LEU A 291 2.84 -10.20 18.47
N LYS A 292 3.61 -11.26 18.27
CA LYS A 292 5.07 -11.20 18.28
C LYS A 292 5.58 -10.48 17.05
N ASP A 293 6.73 -9.87 17.20
CA ASP A 293 7.49 -9.36 16.05
C ASP A 293 7.75 -10.49 15.05
N ILE A 294 7.77 -10.14 13.78
CA ILE A 294 8.08 -11.07 12.70
C ILE A 294 9.46 -10.74 12.18
N ILE A 295 10.33 -11.73 12.22
CA ILE A 295 11.64 -11.72 11.57
C ILE A 295 11.70 -12.97 10.72
N ASP A 296 11.92 -12.81 9.43
CA ASP A 296 11.97 -13.94 8.52
C ASP A 296 13.10 -13.83 7.51
N ILE A 297 13.57 -14.99 7.04
CA ILE A 297 14.63 -15.11 6.05
C ILE A 297 14.11 -15.92 4.88
N ASP A 298 14.31 -15.38 3.68
CA ASP A 298 14.08 -16.09 2.44
C ASP A 298 15.39 -16.29 1.69
N PHE A 299 15.51 -17.41 1.00
CA PHE A 299 16.61 -17.69 0.11
C PHE A 299 16.09 -18.09 -1.27
N SER A 300 16.67 -17.52 -2.31
CA SER A 300 16.39 -17.92 -3.69
C SER A 300 17.67 -18.19 -4.47
N LEU A 301 17.59 -19.10 -5.43
CA LEU A 301 18.67 -19.46 -6.33
C LEU A 301 18.12 -19.60 -7.74
N GLU A 302 18.55 -18.74 -8.66
CA GLU A 302 18.28 -18.88 -10.08
C GLU A 302 19.50 -19.48 -10.79
N TYR A 303 19.27 -20.50 -11.62
CA TYR A 303 20.27 -21.04 -12.54
C TYR A 303 19.85 -20.76 -13.98
N LYS A 304 20.62 -19.90 -14.67
CA LYS A 304 20.43 -19.57 -16.09
C LYS A 304 21.19 -20.55 -16.97
N TYR A 305 20.48 -21.50 -17.57
CA TYR A 305 21.09 -22.43 -18.56
C TYR A 305 21.56 -21.64 -19.78
N ASN A 306 20.72 -20.73 -20.29
CA ASN A 306 21.02 -19.79 -21.37
C ASN A 306 20.17 -18.54 -21.25
N SER A 307 20.18 -17.65 -22.26
CA SER A 307 19.40 -16.38 -22.25
C SER A 307 17.87 -16.57 -22.29
N VAL A 308 17.41 -17.79 -22.62
CA VAL A 308 16.00 -18.11 -22.85
C VAL A 308 15.42 -18.97 -21.71
N PHE A 309 16.25 -19.83 -21.12
CA PHE A 309 15.81 -20.84 -20.16
C PHE A 309 16.54 -20.71 -18.82
N SER A 310 15.80 -20.64 -17.73
CA SER A 310 16.31 -20.70 -16.37
C SER A 310 15.46 -21.61 -15.47
N ALA A 311 16.10 -22.12 -14.42
CA ALA A 311 15.46 -22.85 -13.34
C ALA A 311 15.66 -22.08 -12.05
N TYR A 312 14.68 -22.11 -11.14
CA TYR A 312 14.80 -21.48 -9.84
C TYR A 312 14.36 -22.41 -8.71
N PHE A 313 14.96 -22.14 -7.57
CA PHE A 313 14.69 -22.79 -6.30
C PHE A 313 14.50 -21.70 -5.25
N GLU A 314 13.44 -21.80 -4.43
CA GLU A 314 13.14 -20.83 -3.37
C GLU A 314 12.84 -21.54 -2.07
N LEU A 315 13.38 -20.99 -0.98
CA LEU A 315 13.09 -21.35 0.39
C LEU A 315 12.55 -20.10 1.09
N ASN A 316 11.28 -20.11 1.43
CA ASN A 316 10.64 -18.99 2.09
C ASN A 316 10.25 -19.39 3.51
N ASN A 317 10.17 -18.37 4.39
CA ASN A 317 9.80 -18.53 5.80
C ASN A 317 10.75 -19.49 6.55
N LEU A 318 12.06 -19.27 6.43
CA LEU A 318 13.08 -20.18 7.03
C LEU A 318 13.08 -20.12 8.56
N ILE A 319 12.78 -18.97 9.16
CA ILE A 319 12.73 -18.83 10.64
C ILE A 319 11.40 -19.32 11.16
N GLY A 320 10.30 -19.13 10.44
CA GLY A 320 8.97 -19.67 10.67
C GLY A 320 8.40 -19.57 12.09
N ASN A 321 7.16 -20.00 12.28
CA ASN A 321 6.41 -19.98 13.56
C ASN A 321 5.95 -18.59 14.00
N TYR A 322 5.55 -17.75 13.07
CA TYR A 322 4.88 -16.50 13.36
C TYR A 322 3.44 -16.47 12.80
N GLN A 323 2.65 -15.52 13.26
CA GLN A 323 1.30 -15.27 12.79
C GLN A 323 1.24 -13.84 12.26
N ILE A 324 0.87 -13.69 11.00
CA ILE A 324 0.53 -12.35 10.44
C ILE A 324 -0.81 -11.92 11.04
N TRP A 325 -1.76 -12.82 11.03
CA TRP A 325 -3.09 -12.65 11.60
C TRP A 325 -3.28 -13.65 12.74
N GLU A 326 -3.91 -13.21 13.81
CA GLU A 326 -4.23 -14.07 14.95
C GLU A 326 -5.01 -15.31 14.49
N ASN A 327 -4.69 -16.47 15.07
CA ASN A 327 -5.21 -17.79 14.70
C ASN A 327 -4.81 -18.33 13.32
N TYR A 328 -3.94 -17.63 12.60
CA TYR A 328 -3.44 -18.05 11.28
C TYR A 328 -1.91 -18.12 11.26
N PRO A 329 -1.35 -19.25 11.73
CA PRO A 329 0.09 -19.45 11.71
C PRO A 329 0.58 -19.61 10.26
N VAL A 330 1.72 -18.99 9.97
CA VAL A 330 2.40 -19.20 8.70
C VAL A 330 3.07 -20.57 8.70
N LEU A 331 2.86 -21.31 7.60
CA LEU A 331 3.52 -22.58 7.39
C LEU A 331 4.99 -22.35 7.02
N ALA A 332 5.89 -23.00 7.74
CA ALA A 332 7.32 -22.87 7.52
C ALA A 332 8.04 -24.23 7.62
N PRO A 333 9.15 -24.40 6.87
CA PRO A 333 9.55 -23.63 5.69
C PRO A 333 8.70 -23.97 4.45
N GLN A 334 8.65 -23.06 3.50
CA GLN A 334 8.03 -23.30 2.19
C GLN A 334 9.11 -23.49 1.13
N VAL A 335 8.95 -24.48 0.28
CA VAL A 335 9.92 -24.84 -0.77
C VAL A 335 9.25 -24.75 -2.13
N PHE A 336 9.84 -24.01 -3.05
CA PHE A 336 9.35 -23.85 -4.40
C PHE A 336 10.44 -24.20 -5.42
N PHE A 337 10.01 -24.82 -6.53
CA PHE A 337 10.83 -25.07 -7.71
C PHE A 337 10.07 -24.59 -8.94
N GLY A 338 10.78 -24.01 -9.89
CA GLY A 338 10.16 -23.59 -11.12
C GLY A 338 11.14 -23.46 -12.27
N LEU A 339 10.56 -23.34 -13.46
CA LEU A 339 11.28 -23.15 -14.72
C LEU A 339 10.75 -21.88 -15.37
N SER A 340 11.63 -21.08 -15.93
CA SER A 340 11.29 -19.90 -16.70
C SER A 340 11.78 -20.04 -18.13
N TYR A 341 10.90 -19.71 -19.07
CA TYR A 341 11.20 -19.70 -20.49
C TYR A 341 10.81 -18.35 -21.08
N ARG A 342 11.76 -17.67 -21.70
CA ARG A 342 11.54 -16.37 -22.35
C ARG A 342 11.39 -16.59 -23.86
N LEU A 343 10.24 -16.18 -24.39
CA LEU A 343 9.92 -16.17 -25.83
C LEU A 343 10.61 -15.03 -26.56
#